data_0e770c681bc732c8d74301a3298327a2
#
_entry.id   0e770c681bc732c8d74301a3298327a2
#
_cell.length_a   1.000
_cell.length_b   1.000
_cell.length_c   1.000
_cell.angle_alpha   90.00
_cell.angle_beta   90.00
_cell.angle_gamma   90.00
#
_symmetry.space_group_name_H-M   'P 1'
#
loop_
_entity.id
_entity.type
_entity.pdbx_description
1 polymer ?
#
loop_
_entity_poly.entity_id
_entity_poly.type
_entity_poly.pdbx_seq_one_letter_code
_entity_poly.pdbx_strand_id
1 'polypeptide(L)'
;MFPSRMSWRWSAALLSLALVSSVRGEAQEAAAPGGREREVMLLTGALLGPTPMVEDLRSLVDEVGGRATGSESNRRSVAWALERFRAAGVPATSEPFRMPALWLEQSASATVQGQGVRFAPRVAAMPFSTATPKGGLAAPLLDVGRGAEADFTRVGTKVKGAFVLVETEELRDVEGLFREYEEAVGIEARAVGAGAAGVVYMGSRPGNQLYRHNVSTGAKNTRPMMVMERDGARRAQRLLRAGIALTMKAALELKTGGPYEAHNVIGEIRGATRPEEVVVLGAHLDSWDLGGGALDNGANVAMLIDLARQLRRLGLKPARTIRFALWNGEEQGMHGSAGYVRSHAAELDGHAMALSVDIGCGRINGFFTNGRPPLVPLVDKALLPVAGLGPFTQVDVPVVGTDNLDFMLSGVANLIANQESATYGPNYHARSDEFEQCDARTLRANAAVVGALAWGFATMDERLPRQGRAEVEALMKATDLTEQMKSFNLWDEWEAGSRGRPAERQVSPTPR
;
A
#
# COMPACT_ATOMS: atom_id res chain seq x y z
N MET A 1 -7.49 -9.41 -33.86
CA MET A 1 -6.61 -10.58 -33.84
C MET A 1 -5.74 -10.42 -32.60
N PHE A 2 -6.14 -11.02 -31.51
CA PHE A 2 -5.41 -10.99 -30.22
C PHE A 2 -4.68 -12.33 -30.07
N PRO A 3 -3.43 -12.36 -29.62
CA PRO A 3 -2.77 -13.61 -29.25
C PRO A 3 -3.10 -14.00 -27.80
N SER A 4 -3.50 -15.20 -27.73
CA SER A 4 -3.66 -16.22 -26.69
C SER A 4 -3.15 -16.00 -25.27
N ARG A 5 -4.06 -16.26 -24.38
CA ARG A 5 -3.98 -16.62 -22.96
C ARG A 5 -2.72 -17.42 -22.59
N MET A 6 -1.92 -16.92 -21.68
CA MET A 6 -0.89 -17.67 -20.99
C MET A 6 -1.51 -18.33 -19.74
N SER A 7 -1.71 -19.63 -19.83
CA SER A 7 -2.24 -20.46 -18.76
C SER A 7 -1.12 -20.87 -17.80
N TRP A 8 -1.20 -20.46 -16.56
CA TRP A 8 -0.33 -20.97 -15.49
C TRP A 8 -0.80 -22.36 -15.07
N ARG A 9 0.04 -23.38 -15.35
CA ARG A 9 -0.17 -24.74 -14.86
C ARG A 9 0.64 -24.95 -13.59
N TRP A 10 -0.04 -25.17 -12.49
CA TRP A 10 0.55 -25.72 -11.27
C TRP A 10 0.78 -27.22 -11.46
N SER A 11 2.04 -27.63 -11.42
CA SER A 11 2.40 -29.07 -11.39
C SER A 11 2.56 -29.50 -9.95
N ALA A 12 1.65 -30.36 -9.50
CA ALA A 12 1.77 -31.09 -8.25
C ALA A 12 2.88 -32.15 -8.41
N ALA A 13 3.92 -32.10 -7.59
CA ALA A 13 4.94 -33.14 -7.49
C ALA A 13 4.60 -34.09 -6.34
N LEU A 14 4.44 -35.35 -6.71
CA LEU A 14 4.16 -36.49 -5.81
C LEU A 14 5.36 -36.85 -4.93
N LEU A 15 5.05 -37.25 -3.71
CA LEU A 15 5.96 -37.86 -2.72
C LEU A 15 6.63 -39.10 -3.28
N SER A 16 7.94 -39.18 -3.10
CA SER A 16 8.70 -40.44 -3.14
C SER A 16 9.31 -40.70 -1.77
N LEU A 17 8.86 -41.76 -1.11
CA LEU A 17 9.51 -42.34 0.09
C LEU A 17 10.91 -42.85 -0.33
N ALA A 18 11.96 -42.43 0.37
CA ALA A 18 13.27 -43.04 0.28
C ALA A 18 13.78 -43.41 1.68
N LEU A 19 14.29 -44.60 1.74
CA LEU A 19 14.79 -45.39 2.88
C LEU A 19 15.67 -44.62 3.87
N VAL A 20 15.42 -44.86 5.12
CA VAL A 20 16.29 -44.50 6.26
C VAL A 20 17.54 -45.38 6.23
N SER A 21 18.67 -44.82 5.84
CA SER A 21 19.98 -45.37 6.14
C SER A 21 20.55 -44.62 7.34
N SER A 22 20.73 -45.35 8.46
CA SER A 22 21.34 -44.85 9.68
C SER A 22 22.82 -44.54 9.46
N VAL A 23 23.16 -43.29 9.18
CA VAL A 23 24.50 -42.75 9.30
C VAL A 23 24.61 -42.14 10.69
N ARG A 24 25.41 -42.77 11.57
CA ARG A 24 25.92 -42.14 12.78
C ARG A 24 26.85 -41.01 12.33
N GLY A 25 26.29 -39.79 12.18
CA GLY A 25 27.09 -38.59 12.09
C GLY A 25 27.58 -38.19 13.46
N GLU A 26 28.89 -38.07 13.61
CA GLU A 26 29.49 -37.38 14.75
C GLU A 26 28.84 -36.01 14.85
N ALA A 27 28.29 -35.69 16.02
CA ALA A 27 27.77 -34.36 16.31
C ALA A 27 28.97 -33.40 16.26
N GLN A 28 29.14 -32.72 15.15
CA GLN A 28 30.07 -31.62 15.02
C GLN A 28 29.58 -30.54 16.00
N GLU A 29 30.34 -30.33 17.07
CA GLU A 29 30.08 -29.28 18.05
C GLU A 29 29.96 -27.96 17.28
N ALA A 30 28.72 -27.42 17.18
CA ALA A 30 28.47 -26.19 16.47
C ALA A 30 29.30 -25.10 17.14
N ALA A 31 30.21 -24.51 16.39
CA ALA A 31 31.00 -23.36 16.86
C ALA A 31 30.08 -22.33 17.45
N ALA A 32 30.44 -21.74 18.61
CA ALA A 32 29.63 -20.69 19.24
C ALA A 32 29.34 -19.57 18.22
N PRO A 33 28.08 -19.11 18.12
CA PRO A 33 27.68 -18.12 17.11
C PRO A 33 28.60 -16.88 17.20
N GLY A 34 29.05 -16.39 16.04
CA GLY A 34 29.85 -15.17 15.93
C GLY A 34 29.08 -13.96 16.51
N GLY A 35 29.77 -12.88 16.80
CA GLY A 35 29.17 -11.70 17.46
C GLY A 35 27.88 -11.24 16.77
N ARG A 36 27.88 -11.15 15.42
CA ARG A 36 26.70 -10.72 14.62
C ARG A 36 25.54 -11.73 14.67
N GLU A 37 25.82 -13.02 14.67
CA GLU A 37 24.79 -14.06 14.80
C GLU A 37 24.13 -14.02 16.17
N ARG A 38 24.90 -13.81 17.24
CA ARG A 38 24.38 -13.64 18.60
C ARG A 38 23.49 -12.40 18.70
N GLU A 39 23.88 -11.29 18.09
CA GLU A 39 23.11 -10.05 18.12
C GLU A 39 21.75 -10.20 17.42
N VAL A 40 21.69 -10.82 16.23
CA VAL A 40 20.42 -11.06 15.53
C VAL A 40 19.52 -12.06 16.29
N MET A 41 20.10 -13.08 16.93
CA MET A 41 19.34 -14.02 17.79
C MET A 41 18.74 -13.31 19.00
N LEU A 42 19.47 -12.38 19.63
CA LEU A 42 18.94 -11.58 20.75
C LEU A 42 17.79 -10.68 20.28
N LEU A 43 17.95 -10.04 19.12
CA LEU A 43 16.94 -9.15 18.54
C LEU A 43 15.66 -9.94 18.19
N THR A 44 15.79 -11.00 17.42
CA THR A 44 14.63 -11.81 16.98
C THR A 44 13.94 -12.49 18.16
N GLY A 45 14.70 -12.98 19.14
CA GLY A 45 14.13 -13.52 20.37
C GLY A 45 13.34 -12.48 21.18
N ALA A 46 13.81 -11.23 21.21
CA ALA A 46 13.08 -10.14 21.87
C ALA A 46 11.78 -9.80 21.12
N LEU A 47 11.80 -9.76 19.79
CA LEU A 47 10.66 -9.42 18.94
C LEU A 47 9.57 -10.52 18.94
N LEU A 48 9.96 -11.78 19.09
CA LEU A 48 9.02 -12.90 19.24
C LEU A 48 8.32 -12.90 20.62
N GLY A 49 8.91 -12.24 21.60
CA GLY A 49 8.37 -12.14 22.96
C GLY A 49 7.23 -11.10 23.09
N PRO A 50 6.66 -10.98 24.28
CA PRO A 50 5.71 -9.92 24.59
C PRO A 50 6.44 -8.55 24.64
N THR A 51 6.03 -7.64 23.78
CA THR A 51 6.54 -6.27 23.68
C THR A 51 5.37 -5.29 23.65
N PRO A 52 5.59 -3.97 23.79
CA PRO A 52 4.53 -2.98 23.64
C PRO A 52 3.88 -2.90 22.24
N MET A 53 4.40 -3.58 21.23
CA MET A 53 3.95 -3.50 19.82
C MET A 53 2.43 -3.66 19.65
N VAL A 54 1.84 -4.65 20.30
CA VAL A 54 0.39 -4.94 20.19
C VAL A 54 -0.43 -3.82 20.84
N GLU A 55 0.03 -3.27 21.96
CA GLU A 55 -0.61 -2.14 22.63
C GLU A 55 -0.44 -0.84 21.84
N ASP A 56 0.71 -0.64 21.18
CA ASP A 56 0.92 0.48 20.27
C ASP A 56 -0.05 0.40 19.09
N LEU A 57 -0.25 -0.79 18.50
CA LEU A 57 -1.26 -1.00 17.46
C LEU A 57 -2.67 -0.68 17.99
N ARG A 58 -3.06 -1.24 19.15
CA ARG A 58 -4.36 -0.98 19.76
C ARG A 58 -4.58 0.54 19.95
N SER A 59 -3.59 1.23 20.53
CA SER A 59 -3.75 2.67 20.78
C SER A 59 -3.82 3.50 19.49
N LEU A 60 -3.14 3.09 18.42
CA LEU A 60 -3.24 3.75 17.12
C LEU A 60 -4.63 3.55 16.50
N VAL A 61 -5.17 2.34 16.57
CA VAL A 61 -6.47 1.99 15.99
C VAL A 61 -7.63 2.55 16.81
N ASP A 62 -7.63 2.33 18.14
CA ASP A 62 -8.79 2.65 18.98
C ASP A 62 -8.83 4.12 19.41
N GLU A 63 -7.65 4.75 19.62
CA GLU A 63 -7.58 6.10 20.18
C GLU A 63 -7.34 7.18 19.13
N VAL A 64 -6.64 6.86 18.03
CA VAL A 64 -6.46 7.76 16.88
C VAL A 64 -7.48 7.45 15.79
N GLY A 65 -7.63 6.19 15.44
CA GLY A 65 -8.60 5.71 14.46
C GLY A 65 -8.17 5.95 13.01
N GLY A 66 -9.15 5.96 12.11
CA GLY A 66 -8.95 6.27 10.69
C GLY A 66 -8.32 7.65 10.52
N ARG A 67 -7.22 7.71 9.74
CA ARG A 67 -6.26 8.82 9.78
C ARG A 67 -5.81 9.29 8.40
N ALA A 68 -6.82 9.50 7.51
CA ALA A 68 -6.57 10.00 6.16
C ALA A 68 -5.72 11.28 6.18
N THR A 69 -4.70 11.35 5.32
CA THR A 69 -3.74 12.46 5.28
C THR A 69 -4.45 13.80 5.11
N GLY A 70 -4.11 14.77 5.98
CA GLY A 70 -4.76 16.08 6.07
C GLY A 70 -5.90 16.16 7.08
N SER A 71 -6.34 15.03 7.65
CA SER A 71 -7.33 15.00 8.74
C SER A 71 -6.71 15.39 10.09
N GLU A 72 -7.57 15.64 11.09
CA GLU A 72 -7.13 15.85 12.47
C GLU A 72 -6.52 14.57 13.05
N SER A 73 -7.12 13.42 12.77
CA SER A 73 -6.60 12.11 13.20
C SER A 73 -5.20 11.87 12.64
N ASN A 74 -4.93 12.26 11.38
CA ASN A 74 -3.60 12.14 10.81
C ASN A 74 -2.57 13.02 11.53
N ARG A 75 -2.90 14.26 11.90
CA ARG A 75 -2.01 15.09 12.73
C ARG A 75 -1.76 14.47 14.10
N ARG A 76 -2.80 13.87 14.70
CA ARG A 76 -2.67 13.14 15.97
C ARG A 76 -1.78 11.91 15.84
N SER A 77 -1.85 11.16 14.72
CA SER A 77 -0.99 10.00 14.47
C SER A 77 0.48 10.39 14.34
N VAL A 78 0.80 11.52 13.70
CA VAL A 78 2.17 12.05 13.65
C VAL A 78 2.70 12.37 15.08
N ALA A 79 1.91 13.03 15.90
CA ALA A 79 2.28 13.31 17.28
C ALA A 79 2.44 12.03 18.12
N TRP A 80 1.53 11.08 17.94
CA TRP A 80 1.57 9.75 18.55
C TRP A 80 2.86 9.00 18.17
N ALA A 81 3.21 8.94 16.90
CA ALA A 81 4.41 8.24 16.43
C ALA A 81 5.70 8.85 16.98
N LEU A 82 5.81 10.19 16.98
CA LEU A 82 6.95 10.90 17.61
C LEU A 82 7.07 10.55 19.09
N GLU A 83 5.94 10.49 19.82
CA GLU A 83 5.90 10.12 21.22
C GLU A 83 6.36 8.67 21.44
N ARG A 84 5.93 7.72 20.59
CA ARG A 84 6.35 6.31 20.68
C ARG A 84 7.85 6.13 20.46
N PHE A 85 8.44 6.81 19.47
CA PHE A 85 9.89 6.82 19.27
C PHE A 85 10.62 7.45 20.44
N ARG A 86 10.12 8.57 20.96
CA ARG A 86 10.71 9.22 22.14
C ARG A 86 10.71 8.31 23.37
N ALA A 87 9.57 7.65 23.65
CA ALA A 87 9.44 6.68 24.75
C ALA A 87 10.37 5.47 24.57
N ALA A 88 10.67 5.09 23.33
CA ALA A 88 11.64 4.06 22.97
C ALA A 88 13.10 4.54 23.08
N GLY A 89 13.37 5.80 23.35
CA GLY A 89 14.72 6.40 23.35
C GLY A 89 15.35 6.48 21.95
N VAL A 90 14.52 6.50 20.90
CA VAL A 90 14.94 6.63 19.51
C VAL A 90 14.76 8.10 19.08
N PRO A 91 15.82 8.78 18.62
CA PRO A 91 15.68 10.10 18.01
C PRO A 91 14.72 10.03 16.82
N ALA A 92 13.75 10.93 16.76
CA ALA A 92 12.82 11.01 15.66
C ALA A 92 12.46 12.45 15.33
N THR A 93 12.21 12.71 14.05
CA THR A 93 11.85 14.02 13.50
C THR A 93 10.60 13.91 12.64
N SER A 94 9.90 15.03 12.52
CA SER A 94 8.80 15.22 11.60
C SER A 94 9.34 15.92 10.36
N GLU A 95 9.24 15.28 9.19
CA GLU A 95 9.75 15.82 7.93
C GLU A 95 8.59 16.29 7.05
N PRO A 96 8.55 17.58 6.64
CA PRO A 96 7.49 18.11 5.84
C PRO A 96 7.60 17.66 4.38
N PHE A 97 6.44 17.45 3.76
CA PHE A 97 6.31 17.25 2.32
C PHE A 97 5.01 17.90 1.81
N ARG A 98 4.90 18.05 0.48
CA ARG A 98 3.76 18.71 -0.12
C ARG A 98 2.76 17.72 -0.67
N MET A 99 1.52 17.77 -0.16
CA MET A 99 0.36 17.10 -0.74
C MET A 99 -0.22 17.95 -1.87
N PRO A 100 -0.63 17.37 -3.01
CA PRO A 100 -1.14 18.14 -4.16
C PRO A 100 -2.55 18.70 -3.94
N ALA A 101 -3.39 18.02 -3.16
CA ALA A 101 -4.77 18.43 -2.90
C ALA A 101 -5.27 17.86 -1.58
N LEU A 102 -6.14 18.59 -0.89
CA LEU A 102 -6.88 18.10 0.26
C LEU A 102 -8.21 17.50 -0.20
N TRP A 103 -8.49 16.29 0.26
CA TRP A 103 -9.79 15.63 0.09
C TRP A 103 -10.16 14.83 1.33
N LEU A 104 -11.30 15.16 1.96
CA LEU A 104 -11.84 14.45 3.12
C LEU A 104 -13.37 14.39 3.00
N GLU A 105 -13.96 13.23 3.21
CA GLU A 105 -15.41 13.11 3.37
C GLU A 105 -15.84 13.67 4.72
N GLN A 106 -16.89 14.48 4.73
CA GLN A 106 -17.57 14.93 5.95
C GLN A 106 -18.86 14.15 6.19
N SER A 107 -19.63 13.92 5.12
CA SER A 107 -20.80 13.05 5.15
C SER A 107 -21.15 12.54 3.76
N ALA A 108 -21.74 11.33 3.71
CA ALA A 108 -22.28 10.75 2.49
C ALA A 108 -23.64 10.10 2.79
N SER A 109 -24.62 10.37 1.93
CA SER A 109 -25.94 9.75 2.03
C SER A 109 -26.60 9.57 0.67
N ALA A 110 -27.47 8.57 0.56
CA ALA A 110 -28.25 8.35 -0.65
C ALA A 110 -29.67 7.90 -0.33
N THR A 111 -30.61 8.27 -1.19
CA THR A 111 -31.98 7.75 -1.21
C THR A 111 -32.31 7.33 -2.63
N VAL A 112 -32.85 6.13 -2.79
CA VAL A 112 -33.33 5.58 -4.07
C VAL A 112 -34.84 5.45 -3.99
N GLN A 113 -35.56 5.94 -5.01
CA GLN A 113 -37.04 5.91 -5.05
C GLN A 113 -37.57 5.71 -6.46
N GLY A 114 -38.78 5.12 -6.57
CA GLY A 114 -39.52 4.97 -7.83
C GLY A 114 -40.73 4.05 -7.66
N GLN A 115 -41.89 4.34 -8.28
CA GLN A 115 -43.08 3.50 -8.35
C GLN A 115 -43.49 2.84 -7.01
N GLY A 116 -43.60 3.64 -5.93
CA GLY A 116 -43.99 3.15 -4.60
C GLY A 116 -42.84 2.52 -3.78
N VAL A 117 -41.63 2.47 -4.32
CA VAL A 117 -40.45 1.96 -3.65
C VAL A 117 -39.59 3.12 -3.17
N ARG A 118 -39.15 3.06 -1.90
CA ARG A 118 -38.15 4.00 -1.36
C ARG A 118 -37.26 3.27 -0.36
N PHE A 119 -35.94 3.52 -0.45
CA PHE A 119 -34.96 3.02 0.50
C PHE A 119 -33.68 3.90 0.51
N ALA A 120 -32.95 3.84 1.61
CA ALA A 120 -31.70 4.59 1.80
C ALA A 120 -30.53 3.64 1.96
N PRO A 121 -29.82 3.31 0.87
CA PRO A 121 -28.60 2.50 0.95
C PRO A 121 -27.48 3.30 1.61
N ARG A 122 -26.58 2.62 2.31
CA ARG A 122 -25.33 3.24 2.79
C ARG A 122 -24.43 3.51 1.59
N VAL A 123 -23.77 4.65 1.61
CA VAL A 123 -22.78 5.04 0.58
C VAL A 123 -21.54 5.66 1.24
N ALA A 124 -20.42 5.60 0.54
CA ALA A 124 -19.20 6.32 0.87
C ALA A 124 -18.67 7.01 -0.40
N ALA A 125 -18.24 8.25 -0.30
CA ALA A 125 -17.60 8.93 -1.43
C ALA A 125 -16.28 8.24 -1.78
N MET A 126 -15.99 8.13 -3.07
CA MET A 126 -14.68 7.72 -3.53
C MET A 126 -13.69 8.87 -3.31
N PRO A 127 -12.46 8.61 -2.82
CA PRO A 127 -11.43 9.65 -2.72
C PRO A 127 -11.25 10.38 -4.05
N PHE A 128 -11.14 11.71 -3.96
CA PHE A 128 -11.15 12.65 -5.09
C PHE A 128 -12.49 12.77 -5.85
N SER A 129 -13.57 12.17 -5.37
CA SER A 129 -14.92 12.51 -5.82
C SER A 129 -15.20 14.00 -5.65
N THR A 130 -16.05 14.59 -6.51
CA THR A 130 -16.55 15.94 -6.26
C THR A 130 -17.72 15.95 -5.29
N ALA A 131 -17.88 17.03 -4.52
CA ALA A 131 -19.07 17.24 -3.71
C ALA A 131 -20.32 17.37 -4.59
N THR A 132 -21.47 16.99 -4.07
CA THR A 132 -22.76 17.32 -4.70
C THR A 132 -23.16 18.77 -4.38
N PRO A 133 -24.06 19.37 -5.16
CA PRO A 133 -24.66 20.66 -4.79
C PRO A 133 -25.29 20.62 -3.39
N LYS A 134 -25.38 21.78 -2.73
CA LYS A 134 -26.08 21.91 -1.44
C LYS A 134 -27.50 21.34 -1.55
N GLY A 135 -27.84 20.44 -0.65
CA GLY A 135 -29.10 19.72 -0.67
C GLY A 135 -29.11 18.42 -1.50
N GLY A 136 -27.98 18.06 -2.09
CA GLY A 136 -27.78 16.84 -2.85
C GLY A 136 -28.08 16.97 -4.35
N LEU A 137 -27.72 15.95 -5.10
CA LEU A 137 -27.96 15.77 -6.53
C LEU A 137 -28.99 14.66 -6.73
N ALA A 138 -30.12 14.98 -7.38
CA ALA A 138 -31.15 14.00 -7.74
C ALA A 138 -31.09 13.74 -9.25
N ALA A 139 -30.99 12.48 -9.66
CA ALA A 139 -30.91 12.07 -11.06
C ALA A 139 -31.48 10.65 -11.26
N PRO A 140 -31.89 10.29 -12.49
CA PRO A 140 -32.21 8.91 -12.81
C PRO A 140 -31.05 7.98 -12.45
N LEU A 141 -31.36 6.76 -11.95
CA LEU A 141 -30.37 5.71 -11.69
C LEU A 141 -30.46 4.67 -12.80
N LEU A 142 -29.37 4.34 -13.44
CA LEU A 142 -29.31 3.40 -14.58
C LEU A 142 -28.32 2.26 -14.29
N ASP A 143 -28.71 1.03 -14.61
CA ASP A 143 -27.82 -0.15 -14.56
C ASP A 143 -26.98 -0.22 -15.85
N VAL A 144 -25.68 0.02 -15.72
CA VAL A 144 -24.72 -0.13 -16.81
C VAL A 144 -23.93 -1.47 -16.72
N GLY A 145 -24.53 -2.48 -16.07
CA GLY A 145 -23.86 -3.79 -15.93
C GLY A 145 -22.47 -3.62 -15.32
N ARG A 146 -21.48 -4.27 -15.92
CA ARG A 146 -20.08 -4.19 -15.50
C ARG A 146 -19.34 -2.95 -16.02
N GLY A 147 -20.04 -2.07 -16.74
CA GLY A 147 -19.46 -0.84 -17.29
C GLY A 147 -18.59 -1.07 -18.54
N ALA A 148 -18.75 -2.19 -19.23
CA ALA A 148 -18.12 -2.43 -20.52
C ALA A 148 -18.66 -1.48 -21.61
N GLU A 149 -17.96 -1.33 -22.72
CA GLU A 149 -18.39 -0.49 -23.83
C GLU A 149 -19.78 -0.89 -24.38
N ALA A 150 -20.04 -2.19 -24.48
CA ALA A 150 -21.34 -2.73 -24.87
C ALA A 150 -22.48 -2.33 -23.90
N ASP A 151 -22.19 -2.23 -22.62
CA ASP A 151 -23.16 -1.82 -21.60
C ASP A 151 -23.56 -0.36 -21.76
N PHE A 152 -22.59 0.53 -22.00
CA PHE A 152 -22.84 1.94 -22.28
C PHE A 152 -23.56 2.12 -23.61
N THR A 153 -23.22 1.35 -24.65
CA THR A 153 -23.91 1.34 -25.93
C THR A 153 -25.39 0.91 -25.78
N ARG A 154 -25.67 -0.11 -25.00
CA ARG A 154 -27.03 -0.60 -24.70
C ARG A 154 -27.89 0.47 -24.01
N VAL A 155 -27.32 1.22 -23.07
CA VAL A 155 -28.04 2.28 -22.36
C VAL A 155 -28.15 3.56 -23.21
N GLY A 156 -27.15 3.83 -24.05
CA GLY A 156 -27.13 4.91 -25.02
C GLY A 156 -27.22 6.31 -24.39
N THR A 157 -27.96 7.20 -25.03
CA THR A 157 -28.07 8.61 -24.64
C THR A 157 -28.71 8.86 -23.29
N LYS A 158 -29.37 7.84 -22.68
CA LYS A 158 -29.98 7.92 -21.35
C LYS A 158 -28.94 8.15 -20.24
N VAL A 159 -27.67 7.79 -20.47
CA VAL A 159 -26.56 8.02 -19.53
C VAL A 159 -26.38 9.50 -19.20
N LYS A 160 -26.64 10.37 -20.17
CA LYS A 160 -26.49 11.84 -19.97
C LYS A 160 -27.37 12.34 -18.83
N GLY A 161 -26.75 12.89 -17.80
CA GLY A 161 -27.43 13.45 -16.63
C GLY A 161 -27.97 12.40 -15.64
N ALA A 162 -27.62 11.12 -15.78
CA ALA A 162 -28.01 10.06 -14.87
C ALA A 162 -26.85 9.61 -13.96
N PHE A 163 -27.15 9.05 -12.80
CA PHE A 163 -26.21 8.21 -12.07
C PHE A 163 -26.12 6.84 -12.75
N VAL A 164 -24.93 6.34 -12.96
CA VAL A 164 -24.68 5.01 -13.51
C VAL A 164 -24.28 4.05 -12.39
N LEU A 165 -25.03 2.96 -12.21
CA LEU A 165 -24.72 1.88 -11.27
C LEU A 165 -23.90 0.83 -11.98
N VAL A 166 -22.67 0.63 -11.49
CA VAL A 166 -21.70 -0.33 -11.98
C VAL A 166 -21.70 -1.58 -11.11
N GLU A 167 -21.93 -2.73 -11.70
CA GLU A 167 -21.85 -4.02 -11.02
C GLU A 167 -20.39 -4.44 -10.89
N THR A 168 -19.96 -4.75 -9.65
CA THR A 168 -18.61 -5.25 -9.35
C THR A 168 -18.66 -6.70 -8.90
N GLU A 169 -17.57 -7.43 -9.05
CA GLU A 169 -17.38 -8.73 -8.40
C GLU A 169 -17.04 -8.52 -6.91
N GLU A 170 -17.30 -9.54 -6.10
CA GLU A 170 -16.85 -9.53 -4.72
C GLU A 170 -15.35 -9.85 -4.69
N LEU A 171 -14.60 -9.03 -3.98
CA LEU A 171 -13.14 -9.16 -3.89
C LEU A 171 -12.77 -10.44 -3.12
N ARG A 172 -11.92 -11.27 -3.74
CA ARG A 172 -11.48 -12.55 -3.18
C ARG A 172 -9.99 -12.62 -2.93
N ASP A 173 -9.21 -11.91 -3.72
CA ASP A 173 -7.76 -11.98 -3.75
C ASP A 173 -7.14 -10.67 -4.23
N VAL A 174 -5.81 -10.58 -4.16
CA VAL A 174 -5.05 -9.41 -4.60
C VAL A 174 -5.13 -9.19 -6.11
N GLU A 175 -5.24 -10.26 -6.92
CA GLU A 175 -5.42 -10.12 -8.37
C GLU A 175 -6.74 -9.42 -8.69
N GLY A 176 -7.81 -9.74 -7.94
CA GLY A 176 -9.09 -9.04 -8.03
C GLY A 176 -8.98 -7.56 -7.67
N LEU A 177 -8.12 -7.22 -6.70
CA LEU A 177 -7.88 -5.84 -6.30
C LEU A 177 -7.21 -5.03 -7.44
N PHE A 178 -6.14 -5.54 -8.04
CA PHE A 178 -5.49 -4.87 -9.17
C PHE A 178 -6.45 -4.70 -10.35
N ARG A 179 -7.24 -5.73 -10.66
CA ARG A 179 -8.26 -5.67 -11.72
C ARG A 179 -9.31 -4.59 -11.45
N GLU A 180 -9.73 -4.39 -10.18
CA GLU A 180 -10.67 -3.34 -9.78
C GLU A 180 -10.12 -1.95 -10.16
N TYR A 181 -8.83 -1.68 -9.92
CA TYR A 181 -8.17 -0.43 -10.31
C TYR A 181 -8.04 -0.28 -11.85
N GLU A 182 -7.62 -1.32 -12.54
CA GLU A 182 -7.45 -1.31 -14.00
C GLU A 182 -8.78 -1.06 -14.73
N GLU A 183 -9.84 -1.76 -14.33
CA GLU A 183 -11.16 -1.63 -14.94
C GLU A 183 -11.78 -0.26 -14.68
N ALA A 184 -11.56 0.33 -13.50
CA ALA A 184 -12.11 1.63 -13.11
C ALA A 184 -11.72 2.74 -14.10
N VAL A 185 -10.49 2.75 -14.61
CA VAL A 185 -10.00 3.76 -15.58
C VAL A 185 -10.93 3.83 -16.79
N GLY A 186 -11.22 2.69 -17.42
CA GLY A 186 -12.07 2.63 -18.59
C GLY A 186 -13.55 2.91 -18.30
N ILE A 187 -14.06 2.43 -17.17
CA ILE A 187 -15.45 2.63 -16.74
C ILE A 187 -15.73 4.12 -16.50
N GLU A 188 -14.88 4.76 -15.72
CA GLU A 188 -15.02 6.18 -15.37
C GLU A 188 -14.89 7.08 -16.60
N ALA A 189 -13.93 6.80 -17.48
CA ALA A 189 -13.77 7.53 -18.74
C ALA A 189 -15.03 7.45 -19.62
N ARG A 190 -15.62 6.25 -19.76
CA ARG A 190 -16.88 6.06 -20.50
C ARG A 190 -18.04 6.80 -19.86
N ALA A 191 -18.21 6.69 -18.53
CA ALA A 191 -19.28 7.37 -17.82
C ALA A 191 -19.21 8.89 -17.95
N VAL A 192 -18.01 9.46 -17.74
CA VAL A 192 -17.77 10.91 -17.87
C VAL A 192 -17.96 11.36 -19.33
N GLY A 193 -17.42 10.61 -20.30
CA GLY A 193 -17.55 10.89 -21.74
C GLY A 193 -19.01 10.84 -22.23
N ALA A 194 -19.84 9.95 -21.69
CA ALA A 194 -21.26 9.87 -21.97
C ALA A 194 -22.08 10.93 -21.22
N GLY A 195 -21.47 11.75 -20.37
CA GLY A 195 -22.12 12.84 -19.64
C GLY A 195 -22.92 12.38 -18.42
N ALA A 196 -22.55 11.29 -17.77
CA ALA A 196 -23.16 10.85 -16.51
C ALA A 196 -23.13 11.95 -15.46
N ALA A 197 -24.17 12.01 -14.62
CA ALA A 197 -24.22 12.93 -13.49
C ALA A 197 -23.29 12.49 -12.36
N GLY A 198 -23.03 11.17 -12.26
CA GLY A 198 -22.10 10.57 -11.33
C GLY A 198 -22.00 9.06 -11.52
N VAL A 199 -21.03 8.43 -10.84
CA VAL A 199 -20.79 6.98 -10.86
C VAL A 199 -21.07 6.40 -9.49
N VAL A 200 -21.74 5.25 -9.47
CA VAL A 200 -22.05 4.50 -8.26
C VAL A 200 -21.54 3.07 -8.44
N TYR A 201 -20.49 2.70 -7.75
CA TYR A 201 -19.99 1.34 -7.74
C TYR A 201 -20.75 0.49 -6.70
N MET A 202 -21.14 -0.71 -7.09
CA MET A 202 -21.60 -1.71 -6.14
C MET A 202 -20.43 -2.11 -5.23
N GLY A 203 -20.60 -2.13 -3.92
CA GLY A 203 -19.54 -2.52 -2.99
C GLY A 203 -18.99 -3.92 -3.30
N SER A 204 -17.66 -4.04 -3.42
CA SER A 204 -16.96 -5.29 -3.73
C SER A 204 -16.42 -6.01 -2.48
N ARG A 205 -16.32 -5.33 -1.33
CA ARG A 205 -15.83 -5.97 -0.10
C ARG A 205 -16.89 -6.90 0.49
N PRO A 206 -16.50 -8.12 0.96
CA PRO A 206 -17.44 -9.09 1.55
C PRO A 206 -18.14 -8.52 2.80
N GLY A 207 -19.23 -9.15 3.20
CA GLY A 207 -19.98 -8.70 4.39
C GLY A 207 -20.68 -7.35 4.23
N ASN A 208 -20.97 -6.94 3.00
CA ASN A 208 -21.69 -5.68 2.70
C ASN A 208 -20.96 -4.43 3.25
N GLN A 209 -19.61 -4.45 3.25
CA GLN A 209 -18.78 -3.36 3.74
C GLN A 209 -18.72 -2.20 2.76
N LEU A 210 -18.64 -0.97 3.31
CA LEU A 210 -18.19 0.20 2.58
C LEU A 210 -16.67 0.27 2.64
N TYR A 211 -16.06 0.82 1.60
CA TYR A 211 -14.61 0.97 1.48
C TYR A 211 -14.27 2.21 0.64
N ARG A 212 -13.03 2.66 0.72
CA ARG A 212 -12.48 3.69 -0.15
C ARG A 212 -11.85 3.06 -1.38
N HIS A 213 -12.12 3.66 -2.53
CA HIS A 213 -11.48 3.32 -3.80
C HIS A 213 -11.23 4.62 -4.56
N ASN A 214 -9.99 4.90 -4.87
CA ASN A 214 -9.60 6.17 -5.47
C ASN A 214 -10.21 6.33 -6.87
N VAL A 215 -10.74 7.52 -7.14
CA VAL A 215 -11.16 7.87 -8.51
C VAL A 215 -9.94 7.82 -9.42
N SER A 216 -10.07 7.15 -10.57
CA SER A 216 -8.96 6.89 -11.48
C SER A 216 -8.25 8.14 -12.00
N THR A 217 -8.95 9.26 -12.10
CA THR A 217 -8.39 10.56 -12.54
C THR A 217 -7.90 11.43 -11.38
N GLY A 218 -7.96 10.90 -10.13
CA GLY A 218 -7.52 11.64 -8.94
C GLY A 218 -8.14 13.03 -8.84
N ALA A 219 -7.33 14.02 -8.47
CA ALA A 219 -7.78 15.41 -8.30
C ALA A 219 -8.29 16.09 -9.60
N LYS A 220 -8.11 15.48 -10.76
CA LYS A 220 -8.67 15.97 -12.04
C LYS A 220 -10.15 15.58 -12.23
N ASN A 221 -10.71 14.76 -11.34
CA ASN A 221 -12.10 14.33 -11.42
C ASN A 221 -13.11 15.49 -11.32
N THR A 222 -14.17 15.41 -12.11
CA THR A 222 -15.21 16.46 -12.20
C THR A 222 -16.61 15.94 -11.83
N ARG A 223 -16.75 14.72 -11.37
CA ARG A 223 -18.05 14.09 -11.10
C ARG A 223 -18.14 13.53 -9.68
N PRO A 224 -19.32 13.54 -9.04
CA PRO A 224 -19.53 12.78 -7.84
C PRO A 224 -19.46 11.28 -8.14
N MET A 225 -18.60 10.57 -7.38
CA MET A 225 -18.39 9.13 -7.47
C MET A 225 -18.44 8.53 -6.09
N MET A 226 -19.08 7.37 -5.96
CA MET A 226 -19.31 6.73 -4.66
C MET A 226 -19.41 5.23 -4.76
N VAL A 227 -19.12 4.57 -3.66
CA VAL A 227 -19.42 3.16 -3.42
C VAL A 227 -20.75 3.07 -2.69
N MET A 228 -21.66 2.25 -3.18
CA MET A 228 -22.92 1.89 -2.52
C MET A 228 -22.78 0.49 -1.94
N GLU A 229 -23.25 0.29 -0.70
CA GLU A 229 -23.30 -1.05 -0.11
C GLU A 229 -23.93 -2.08 -1.05
N ARG A 230 -23.36 -3.28 -1.09
CA ARG A 230 -23.69 -4.29 -2.10
C ARG A 230 -25.16 -4.68 -2.11
N ASP A 231 -25.79 -4.84 -0.94
CA ASP A 231 -27.18 -5.24 -0.83
C ASP A 231 -28.13 -4.16 -1.37
N GLY A 232 -27.85 -2.89 -1.07
CA GLY A 232 -28.58 -1.74 -1.61
C GLY A 232 -28.44 -1.63 -3.13
N ALA A 233 -27.22 -1.80 -3.64
CA ALA A 233 -26.91 -1.78 -5.07
C ALA A 233 -27.60 -2.94 -5.82
N ARG A 234 -27.53 -4.17 -5.30
CA ARG A 234 -28.26 -5.34 -5.85
C ARG A 234 -29.78 -5.15 -5.82
N ARG A 235 -30.32 -4.52 -4.76
CA ARG A 235 -31.74 -4.17 -4.70
C ARG A 235 -32.11 -3.20 -5.83
N ALA A 236 -31.36 -2.13 -5.99
CA ALA A 236 -31.58 -1.16 -7.07
C ALA A 236 -31.51 -1.84 -8.44
N GLN A 237 -30.49 -2.67 -8.67
CA GLN A 237 -30.30 -3.40 -9.92
C GLN A 237 -31.47 -4.33 -10.24
N ARG A 238 -31.97 -5.11 -9.27
CA ARG A 238 -33.16 -5.98 -9.48
C ARG A 238 -34.39 -5.18 -9.85
N LEU A 239 -34.63 -4.02 -9.22
CA LEU A 239 -35.76 -3.16 -9.52
C LEU A 239 -35.66 -2.56 -10.93
N LEU A 240 -34.45 -2.07 -11.33
CA LEU A 240 -34.21 -1.57 -12.68
C LEU A 240 -34.39 -2.65 -13.75
N ARG A 241 -33.91 -3.87 -13.50
CA ARG A 241 -34.10 -5.03 -14.41
C ARG A 241 -35.56 -5.50 -14.49
N ALA A 242 -36.34 -5.24 -13.44
CA ALA A 242 -37.81 -5.45 -13.47
C ALA A 242 -38.57 -4.31 -14.17
N GLY A 243 -37.89 -3.34 -14.76
CA GLY A 243 -38.50 -2.23 -15.50
C GLY A 243 -38.98 -1.07 -14.61
N ILE A 244 -38.64 -1.06 -13.31
CA ILE A 244 -39.00 0.03 -12.40
C ILE A 244 -38.00 1.18 -12.59
N ALA A 245 -38.46 2.32 -13.06
CA ALA A 245 -37.67 3.53 -13.15
C ALA A 245 -37.33 4.05 -11.76
N LEU A 246 -36.02 4.22 -11.48
CA LEU A 246 -35.48 4.70 -10.22
C LEU A 246 -34.87 6.08 -10.36
N THR A 247 -35.07 6.92 -9.36
CA THR A 247 -34.32 8.16 -9.14
C THR A 247 -33.49 7.99 -7.88
N MET A 248 -32.21 8.36 -7.95
CA MET A 248 -31.33 8.44 -6.81
C MET A 248 -31.08 9.90 -6.45
N LYS A 249 -31.18 10.23 -5.17
CA LYS A 249 -30.71 11.49 -4.60
C LYS A 249 -29.50 11.16 -3.73
N ALA A 250 -28.33 11.67 -4.10
CA ALA A 250 -27.08 11.56 -3.34
C ALA A 250 -26.68 12.91 -2.75
N ALA A 251 -26.17 12.90 -1.53
CA ALA A 251 -25.54 14.05 -0.90
C ALA A 251 -24.14 13.63 -0.41
N LEU A 252 -23.11 14.22 -1.01
CA LEU A 252 -21.71 14.07 -0.64
C LEU A 252 -21.21 15.42 -0.16
N GLU A 253 -20.92 15.52 1.13
CA GLU A 253 -20.30 16.70 1.75
C GLU A 253 -18.82 16.41 1.94
N LEU A 254 -17.98 17.19 1.26
CA LEU A 254 -16.56 16.96 1.20
C LEU A 254 -15.82 18.25 1.62
N LYS A 255 -14.77 18.08 2.39
CA LYS A 255 -13.77 19.14 2.62
C LYS A 255 -12.64 18.96 1.62
N THR A 256 -12.57 19.88 0.67
CA THR A 256 -11.54 19.88 -0.37
C THR A 256 -10.69 21.15 -0.31
N GLY A 257 -9.46 21.09 -0.82
CA GLY A 257 -8.56 22.23 -0.87
C GLY A 257 -7.42 22.01 -1.84
N GLY A 258 -6.66 23.09 -2.09
CA GLY A 258 -5.44 23.05 -2.89
C GLY A 258 -4.27 22.37 -2.15
N PRO A 259 -3.05 22.51 -2.69
CA PRO A 259 -1.86 21.91 -2.09
C PRO A 259 -1.60 22.40 -0.66
N TYR A 260 -1.19 21.46 0.21
CA TYR A 260 -0.89 21.73 1.62
C TYR A 260 0.33 20.93 2.08
N GLU A 261 0.85 21.26 3.26
CA GLU A 261 1.95 20.57 3.89
C GLU A 261 1.43 19.42 4.78
N ALA A 262 2.03 18.26 4.63
CA ALA A 262 1.87 17.09 5.49
C ALA A 262 3.26 16.63 5.96
N HIS A 263 3.33 15.67 6.88
CA HIS A 263 4.56 15.29 7.53
C HIS A 263 4.74 13.77 7.60
N ASN A 264 5.92 13.28 7.24
CA ASN A 264 6.40 11.96 7.61
C ASN A 264 6.97 11.97 9.02
N VAL A 265 7.13 10.80 9.65
CA VAL A 265 7.89 10.65 10.89
C VAL A 265 9.09 9.76 10.62
N ILE A 266 10.29 10.25 10.89
CA ILE A 266 11.54 9.54 10.67
C ILE A 266 12.24 9.30 12.01
N GLY A 267 12.28 8.04 12.45
CA GLY A 267 13.11 7.59 13.56
C GLY A 267 14.47 7.12 13.06
N GLU A 268 15.57 7.33 13.81
CA GLU A 268 16.91 6.95 13.35
C GLU A 268 17.73 6.28 14.45
N ILE A 269 18.41 5.20 14.09
CA ILE A 269 19.50 4.60 14.84
C ILE A 269 20.78 4.73 13.99
N ARG A 270 21.64 5.66 14.39
CA ARG A 270 22.86 5.99 13.66
C ARG A 270 23.83 4.81 13.62
N GLY A 271 24.41 4.56 12.46
CA GLY A 271 25.44 3.56 12.23
C GLY A 271 26.75 3.86 12.99
N ALA A 272 27.38 2.83 13.50
CA ALA A 272 28.59 2.94 14.30
C ALA A 272 29.87 3.10 13.45
N THR A 273 29.93 2.49 12.25
CA THR A 273 31.14 2.43 11.41
C THR A 273 30.92 2.97 10.00
N ARG A 274 29.69 2.95 9.50
CA ARG A 274 29.28 3.44 8.17
C ARG A 274 28.01 4.27 8.30
N PRO A 275 28.02 5.36 9.07
CA PRO A 275 26.80 6.15 9.37
C PRO A 275 26.19 6.84 8.15
N GLU A 276 26.93 7.03 7.07
CA GLU A 276 26.46 7.59 5.80
C GLU A 276 25.74 6.58 4.91
N GLU A 277 25.88 5.28 5.20
CA GLU A 277 25.11 4.24 4.55
C GLU A 277 23.82 4.00 5.31
N VAL A 278 22.68 3.98 4.60
CA VAL A 278 21.36 3.97 5.20
C VAL A 278 20.56 2.75 4.77
N VAL A 279 19.93 2.09 5.72
CA VAL A 279 18.89 1.10 5.52
C VAL A 279 17.57 1.75 5.94
N VAL A 280 16.63 1.92 5.01
CA VAL A 280 15.30 2.49 5.28
C VAL A 280 14.29 1.37 5.47
N LEU A 281 13.51 1.44 6.54
CA LEU A 281 12.38 0.56 6.81
C LEU A 281 11.13 1.41 6.83
N GLY A 282 10.21 1.17 5.91
CA GLY A 282 9.03 2.00 5.69
C GLY A 282 7.72 1.27 5.93
N ALA A 283 6.76 1.97 6.52
CA ALA A 283 5.34 1.64 6.55
C ALA A 283 4.57 2.97 6.55
N HIS A 284 3.43 3.05 5.86
CA HIS A 284 2.69 4.31 5.90
C HIS A 284 1.88 4.47 7.18
N LEU A 285 1.86 5.68 7.70
CA LEU A 285 1.19 6.05 8.94
C LEU A 285 -0.26 6.45 8.73
N ASP A 286 -0.57 7.04 7.57
CA ASP A 286 -1.96 7.32 7.21
C ASP A 286 -2.74 6.02 6.95
N SER A 287 -4.03 6.15 6.85
CA SER A 287 -4.97 5.11 6.45
C SER A 287 -6.23 5.78 5.90
N TRP A 288 -7.09 5.04 5.25
CA TRP A 288 -8.45 5.54 5.04
C TRP A 288 -9.23 5.62 6.35
N ASP A 289 -10.38 6.31 6.31
CA ASP A 289 -11.10 6.82 7.49
C ASP A 289 -12.38 6.04 7.83
N LEU A 290 -12.72 5.00 7.06
CA LEU A 290 -13.93 4.20 7.34
C LEU A 290 -13.72 3.17 8.44
N GLY A 291 -12.52 2.61 8.54
CA GLY A 291 -12.04 1.72 9.61
C GLY A 291 -10.93 2.36 10.42
N GLY A 292 -10.40 1.62 11.40
CA GLY A 292 -9.27 2.05 12.24
C GLY A 292 -7.91 1.98 11.55
N GLY A 293 -7.79 1.32 10.38
CA GLY A 293 -6.54 1.15 9.64
C GLY A 293 -5.53 0.28 10.38
N ALA A 294 -5.98 -0.88 10.86
CA ALA A 294 -5.14 -1.83 11.59
C ALA A 294 -4.22 -2.61 10.66
N LEU A 295 -4.79 -3.17 9.59
CA LEU A 295 -4.05 -3.92 8.56
C LEU A 295 -3.35 -2.97 7.59
N ASP A 296 -3.98 -1.83 7.31
CA ASP A 296 -3.58 -0.85 6.33
C ASP A 296 -3.39 0.54 6.97
N ASN A 297 -2.23 0.85 7.55
CA ASN A 297 -1.01 0.05 7.68
C ASN A 297 -0.50 0.06 9.15
N GLY A 298 -1.43 0.19 10.14
CA GLY A 298 -1.13 0.38 11.57
C GLY A 298 -0.26 -0.72 12.17
N ALA A 299 -0.50 -1.99 11.79
CA ALA A 299 0.25 -3.14 12.28
C ALA A 299 1.74 -3.02 11.96
N ASN A 300 2.07 -2.66 10.73
CA ASN A 300 3.46 -2.52 10.29
C ASN A 300 4.11 -1.26 10.86
N VAL A 301 3.36 -0.18 11.07
CA VAL A 301 3.82 1.00 11.84
C VAL A 301 4.22 0.61 13.26
N ALA A 302 3.36 -0.09 13.98
CA ALA A 302 3.64 -0.53 15.36
C ALA A 302 4.85 -1.49 15.40
N MET A 303 4.98 -2.36 14.41
CA MET A 303 6.11 -3.28 14.24
C MET A 303 7.43 -2.53 14.07
N LEU A 304 7.49 -1.51 13.20
CA LEU A 304 8.72 -0.74 12.97
C LEU A 304 9.12 0.07 14.20
N ILE A 305 8.17 0.67 14.91
CA ILE A 305 8.43 1.38 16.19
C ILE A 305 9.00 0.41 17.22
N ASP A 306 8.43 -0.80 17.33
CA ASP A 306 8.90 -1.78 18.30
C ASP A 306 10.27 -2.35 17.93
N LEU A 307 10.54 -2.59 16.65
CA LEU A 307 11.88 -2.97 16.18
C LEU A 307 12.94 -1.91 16.60
N ALA A 308 12.65 -0.64 16.40
CA ALA A 308 13.52 0.45 16.84
C ALA A 308 13.73 0.43 18.36
N ARG A 309 12.65 0.21 19.13
CA ARG A 309 12.68 0.07 20.58
C ARG A 309 13.57 -1.07 21.04
N GLN A 310 13.45 -2.25 20.41
CA GLN A 310 14.24 -3.43 20.80
C GLN A 310 15.73 -3.25 20.46
N LEU A 311 16.07 -2.66 19.33
CA LEU A 311 17.46 -2.31 18.99
C LEU A 311 18.08 -1.39 20.05
N ARG A 312 17.37 -0.37 20.49
CA ARG A 312 17.83 0.55 21.55
C ARG A 312 17.94 -0.15 22.91
N ARG A 313 16.91 -0.92 23.30
CA ARG A 313 16.87 -1.63 24.58
C ARG A 313 18.01 -2.64 24.73
N LEU A 314 18.34 -3.33 23.64
CA LEU A 314 19.42 -4.34 23.61
C LEU A 314 20.81 -3.70 23.45
N GLY A 315 20.89 -2.38 23.24
CA GLY A 315 22.15 -1.68 23.03
C GLY A 315 22.87 -2.07 21.74
N LEU A 316 22.12 -2.59 20.75
CA LEU A 316 22.69 -3.04 19.47
C LEU A 316 23.14 -1.83 18.64
N LYS A 317 24.33 -1.96 18.04
CA LYS A 317 24.97 -0.89 17.26
C LYS A 317 25.16 -1.38 15.82
N PRO A 318 24.25 -1.03 14.90
CA PRO A 318 24.38 -1.40 13.50
C PRO A 318 25.60 -0.72 12.88
N ALA A 319 26.20 -1.31 11.86
CA ALA A 319 27.29 -0.67 11.12
C ALA A 319 26.76 0.50 10.27
N ARG A 320 25.66 0.31 9.57
CA ARG A 320 24.92 1.32 8.79
C ARG A 320 23.82 1.96 9.64
N THR A 321 23.46 3.18 9.32
CA THR A 321 22.28 3.84 9.90
C THR A 321 21.00 3.10 9.50
N ILE A 322 20.08 2.89 10.47
CA ILE A 322 18.74 2.38 10.21
C ILE A 322 17.77 3.53 10.40
N ARG A 323 17.02 3.88 9.35
CA ARG A 323 15.91 4.84 9.38
C ARG A 323 14.58 4.08 9.37
N PHE A 324 13.74 4.43 10.33
CA PHE A 324 12.36 3.96 10.45
C PHE A 324 11.46 5.07 9.93
N ALA A 325 10.93 4.89 8.75
CA ALA A 325 10.16 5.90 8.06
C ALA A 325 8.67 5.55 8.12
N LEU A 326 7.90 6.40 8.77
CA LEU A 326 6.44 6.30 8.83
C LEU A 326 5.89 7.35 7.87
N TRP A 327 5.44 6.88 6.71
CA TRP A 327 5.03 7.74 5.62
C TRP A 327 3.60 8.24 5.79
N ASN A 328 3.28 9.40 5.22
CA ASN A 328 1.93 9.91 5.07
C ASN A 328 1.65 10.22 3.60
N GLY A 329 0.38 10.23 3.20
CA GLY A 329 -0.02 10.45 1.82
C GLY A 329 0.25 9.27 0.90
N GLU A 330 0.47 8.08 1.46
CA GLU A 330 0.58 6.85 0.69
C GLU A 330 -0.72 6.57 -0.02
N GLU A 331 -1.84 6.52 0.70
CA GLU A 331 -3.21 6.26 0.26
C GLU A 331 -3.68 7.17 -0.89
N GLN A 332 -3.03 8.30 -1.05
CA GLN A 332 -3.36 9.31 -2.06
C GLN A 332 -2.31 9.41 -3.17
N GLY A 333 -1.34 8.48 -3.24
CA GLY A 333 -0.34 8.38 -4.30
C GLY A 333 1.12 8.42 -3.84
N MET A 334 1.43 7.89 -2.65
CA MET A 334 2.80 7.72 -2.13
C MET A 334 3.58 9.06 -2.04
N HIS A 335 2.87 10.15 -1.68
CA HIS A 335 3.46 11.50 -1.68
C HIS A 335 4.53 11.70 -0.62
N GLY A 336 4.44 10.98 0.52
CA GLY A 336 5.40 11.06 1.61
C GLY A 336 6.75 10.48 1.25
N SER A 337 6.79 9.27 0.73
CA SER A 337 8.02 8.61 0.27
C SER A 337 8.64 9.35 -0.92
N ALA A 338 7.82 9.84 -1.87
CA ALA A 338 8.27 10.72 -2.95
C ALA A 338 8.90 12.03 -2.41
N GLY A 339 8.30 12.60 -1.36
CA GLY A 339 8.83 13.78 -0.68
C GLY A 339 10.19 13.53 -0.04
N TYR A 340 10.32 12.40 0.68
CA TYR A 340 11.58 11.96 1.27
C TYR A 340 12.67 11.78 0.22
N VAL A 341 12.40 11.01 -0.84
CA VAL A 341 13.38 10.76 -1.91
C VAL A 341 13.87 12.05 -2.55
N ARG A 342 12.99 13.06 -2.71
CA ARG A 342 13.38 14.37 -3.23
C ARG A 342 14.24 15.18 -2.24
N SER A 343 13.86 15.22 -0.97
CA SER A 343 14.59 15.98 0.05
C SER A 343 15.95 15.37 0.38
N HIS A 344 16.08 14.05 0.28
CA HIS A 344 17.31 13.30 0.54
C HIS A 344 18.07 12.90 -0.74
N ALA A 345 17.80 13.56 -1.88
CA ALA A 345 18.37 13.19 -3.18
C ALA A 345 19.92 13.09 -3.18
N ALA A 346 20.60 13.95 -2.40
CA ALA A 346 22.05 13.95 -2.24
C ALA A 346 22.60 12.74 -1.44
N GLU A 347 21.75 12.09 -0.63
CA GLU A 347 22.12 10.96 0.23
C GLU A 347 21.79 9.60 -0.42
N LEU A 348 21.02 9.57 -1.51
CA LEU A 348 20.47 8.32 -2.07
C LEU A 348 21.56 7.35 -2.53
N ASP A 349 22.76 7.84 -2.89
CA ASP A 349 23.88 6.96 -3.22
C ASP A 349 24.40 6.18 -1.99
N GLY A 350 24.13 6.66 -0.79
CA GLY A 350 24.37 5.99 0.50
C GLY A 350 23.25 5.01 0.89
N HIS A 351 22.07 5.06 0.29
CA HIS A 351 20.97 4.17 0.64
C HIS A 351 21.29 2.74 0.19
N ALA A 352 21.56 1.86 1.16
CA ALA A 352 21.93 0.48 0.92
C ALA A 352 20.73 -0.38 0.56
N MET A 353 19.57 -0.09 1.15
CA MET A 353 18.31 -0.79 0.91
C MET A 353 17.15 0.04 1.47
N ALA A 354 16.01 0.04 0.79
CA ALA A 354 14.72 0.50 1.30
C ALA A 354 13.74 -0.68 1.33
N LEU A 355 13.03 -0.86 2.44
CA LEU A 355 11.98 -1.86 2.61
C LEU A 355 10.64 -1.15 2.78
N SER A 356 9.61 -1.58 2.06
CA SER A 356 8.21 -1.28 2.36
C SER A 356 7.52 -2.51 2.96
N VAL A 357 6.76 -2.33 4.06
CA VAL A 357 5.94 -3.37 4.67
C VAL A 357 4.51 -2.86 4.67
N ASP A 358 3.64 -3.47 3.81
CA ASP A 358 2.37 -2.85 3.46
C ASP A 358 1.28 -3.81 2.95
N ILE A 359 1.39 -5.10 3.22
CA ILE A 359 0.38 -6.07 2.78
C ILE A 359 -0.29 -6.70 4.02
N GLY A 360 -0.81 -5.86 4.91
CA GLY A 360 -1.56 -6.29 6.09
C GLY A 360 -0.72 -6.88 7.23
N CYS A 361 -1.34 -7.80 7.98
CA CYS A 361 -0.76 -8.45 9.15
C CYS A 361 -0.53 -9.96 8.93
N GLY A 362 -0.68 -10.45 7.68
CA GLY A 362 -0.43 -11.85 7.33
C GLY A 362 1.06 -12.22 7.45
N ARG A 363 1.36 -13.52 7.49
CA ARG A 363 2.74 -14.00 7.63
C ARG A 363 3.59 -13.56 6.44
N ILE A 364 4.78 -13.02 6.71
CA ILE A 364 5.78 -12.77 5.68
C ILE A 364 6.33 -14.10 5.18
N ASN A 365 6.17 -14.39 3.90
CA ASN A 365 6.64 -15.61 3.24
C ASN A 365 7.74 -15.35 2.21
N GLY A 366 8.26 -14.11 2.15
CA GLY A 366 9.35 -13.69 1.29
C GLY A 366 9.33 -12.20 1.04
N PHE A 367 10.04 -11.77 0.00
CA PHE A 367 10.14 -10.37 -0.40
C PHE A 367 10.11 -10.24 -1.92
N PHE A 368 9.46 -9.18 -2.41
CA PHE A 368 9.63 -8.74 -3.79
C PHE A 368 10.96 -7.99 -3.91
N THR A 369 11.78 -8.37 -4.89
CA THR A 369 13.10 -7.75 -5.13
C THR A 369 13.09 -6.72 -6.25
N ASN A 370 11.90 -6.44 -6.78
CA ASN A 370 11.59 -5.34 -7.69
C ASN A 370 12.50 -5.27 -8.94
N GLY A 371 12.72 -6.43 -9.60
CA GLY A 371 13.53 -6.54 -10.81
C GLY A 371 15.03 -6.38 -10.56
N ARG A 372 15.50 -6.73 -9.36
CA ARG A 372 16.92 -6.71 -8.99
C ARG A 372 17.40 -8.07 -8.50
N PRO A 373 17.62 -9.05 -9.39
CA PRO A 373 18.05 -10.41 -9.04
C PRO A 373 19.23 -10.49 -8.04
N PRO A 374 20.22 -9.58 -8.06
CA PRO A 374 21.32 -9.61 -7.09
C PRO A 374 20.89 -9.36 -5.63
N LEU A 375 19.64 -8.89 -5.36
CA LEU A 375 19.12 -8.77 -4.00
C LEU A 375 18.76 -10.14 -3.41
N VAL A 376 18.34 -11.11 -4.21
CA VAL A 376 17.89 -12.43 -3.74
C VAL A 376 18.87 -13.08 -2.78
N PRO A 377 20.16 -13.31 -3.15
CA PRO A 377 21.11 -13.95 -2.24
C PRO A 377 21.42 -13.12 -0.98
N LEU A 378 21.28 -11.79 -1.03
CA LEU A 378 21.48 -10.94 0.13
C LEU A 378 20.31 -11.05 1.11
N VAL A 379 19.09 -11.12 0.59
CA VAL A 379 17.87 -11.36 1.38
C VAL A 379 17.93 -12.74 2.02
N ASP A 380 18.23 -13.79 1.25
CA ASP A 380 18.35 -15.14 1.75
C ASP A 380 19.39 -15.24 2.87
N LYS A 381 20.56 -14.62 2.69
CA LYS A 381 21.61 -14.53 3.72
C LYS A 381 21.12 -13.84 4.99
N ALA A 382 20.40 -12.72 4.86
CA ALA A 382 19.87 -11.98 6.00
C ALA A 382 18.80 -12.75 6.77
N LEU A 383 18.04 -13.63 6.11
CA LEU A 383 16.96 -14.42 6.70
C LEU A 383 17.43 -15.75 7.33
N LEU A 384 18.69 -16.19 7.14
CA LEU A 384 19.19 -17.43 7.74
C LEU A 384 18.90 -17.57 9.23
N PRO A 385 19.06 -16.51 10.08
CA PRO A 385 18.80 -16.63 11.52
C PRO A 385 17.35 -16.92 11.88
N VAL A 386 16.42 -16.64 10.97
CA VAL A 386 14.97 -16.84 11.16
C VAL A 386 14.40 -17.87 10.17
N ALA A 387 15.23 -18.71 9.58
CA ALA A 387 14.81 -19.74 8.62
C ALA A 387 13.68 -20.65 9.16
N GLY A 388 13.63 -20.86 10.47
CA GLY A 388 12.56 -21.62 11.15
C GLY A 388 11.18 -20.94 11.12
N LEU A 389 11.09 -19.64 10.76
CA LEU A 389 9.82 -18.92 10.56
C LEU A 389 9.34 -18.98 9.10
N GLY A 390 10.16 -19.52 8.17
CA GLY A 390 9.84 -19.69 6.76
C GLY A 390 8.94 -20.90 6.48
N PRO A 391 8.91 -21.37 5.22
CA PRO A 391 9.87 -21.03 4.16
C PRO A 391 9.70 -19.61 3.61
N PHE A 392 10.80 -19.02 3.11
CA PHE A 392 10.80 -17.73 2.43
C PHE A 392 11.11 -17.92 0.94
N THR A 393 10.32 -17.28 0.09
CA THR A 393 10.52 -17.28 -1.38
C THR A 393 10.59 -15.87 -1.87
N GLN A 394 11.71 -15.49 -2.51
CA GLN A 394 11.86 -14.18 -3.10
C GLN A 394 11.20 -14.14 -4.49
N VAL A 395 10.52 -13.04 -4.79
CA VAL A 395 9.81 -12.83 -6.05
C VAL A 395 10.44 -11.62 -6.76
N ASP A 396 11.03 -11.86 -7.94
CA ASP A 396 11.74 -10.79 -8.66
C ASP A 396 10.87 -10.18 -9.74
N VAL A 397 9.84 -9.44 -9.32
CA VAL A 397 8.99 -8.61 -10.18
C VAL A 397 8.88 -7.21 -9.60
N PRO A 398 8.83 -6.16 -10.43
CA PRO A 398 8.57 -4.81 -9.95
C PRO A 398 7.08 -4.65 -9.59
N VAL A 399 6.81 -4.00 -8.46
CA VAL A 399 5.45 -3.74 -7.97
C VAL A 399 5.29 -2.25 -7.71
N VAL A 400 4.23 -1.67 -8.26
CA VAL A 400 3.72 -0.33 -7.95
C VAL A 400 2.58 -0.48 -6.93
N GLY A 401 2.40 0.50 -6.07
CA GLY A 401 1.27 0.54 -5.14
C GLY A 401 1.66 0.55 -3.67
N THR A 402 2.94 0.84 -3.37
CA THR A 402 3.42 1.18 -2.02
C THR A 402 4.70 2.02 -2.07
N ASP A 403 5.17 2.48 -0.94
CA ASP A 403 6.26 3.46 -0.74
C ASP A 403 7.66 3.02 -1.22
N ASN A 404 7.81 1.78 -1.73
CA ASN A 404 9.04 1.35 -2.42
C ASN A 404 9.25 2.07 -3.77
N LEU A 405 8.17 2.52 -4.42
CA LEU A 405 8.17 2.99 -5.80
C LEU A 405 9.20 4.10 -6.03
N ASP A 406 9.23 5.13 -5.19
CA ASP A 406 10.13 6.25 -5.38
C ASP A 406 11.60 5.89 -5.21
N PHE A 407 11.90 4.94 -4.32
CA PHE A 407 13.24 4.35 -4.20
C PHE A 407 13.60 3.55 -5.45
N MET A 408 12.69 2.72 -5.97
CA MET A 408 12.87 1.96 -7.21
C MET A 408 13.14 2.88 -8.40
N LEU A 409 12.29 3.90 -8.62
CA LEU A 409 12.44 4.88 -9.69
C LEU A 409 13.72 5.71 -9.55
N SER A 410 14.23 5.86 -8.34
CA SER A 410 15.52 6.53 -8.07
C SER A 410 16.71 5.59 -8.13
N GLY A 411 16.52 4.31 -8.45
CA GLY A 411 17.56 3.31 -8.62
C GLY A 411 18.12 2.75 -7.31
N VAL A 412 17.51 3.04 -6.16
CA VAL A 412 17.87 2.48 -4.86
C VAL A 412 17.43 1.01 -4.79
N ALA A 413 18.26 0.15 -4.21
CA ALA A 413 17.89 -1.23 -3.91
C ALA A 413 16.68 -1.24 -2.99
N ASN A 414 15.59 -1.90 -3.37
CA ASN A 414 14.35 -1.85 -2.63
C ASN A 414 13.64 -3.19 -2.58
N LEU A 415 12.89 -3.39 -1.51
CA LEU A 415 12.15 -4.61 -1.20
C LEU A 415 10.72 -4.25 -0.77
N ILE A 416 9.78 -5.16 -1.04
CA ILE A 416 8.45 -5.16 -0.42
C ILE A 416 8.29 -6.46 0.32
N ALA A 417 7.78 -6.43 1.55
CA ALA A 417 7.45 -7.65 2.28
C ALA A 417 6.26 -8.36 1.61
N ASN A 418 6.46 -9.60 1.18
CA ASN A 418 5.39 -10.43 0.64
C ASN A 418 4.65 -11.12 1.80
N GLN A 419 3.52 -10.54 2.20
CA GLN A 419 2.69 -11.01 3.30
C GLN A 419 1.47 -11.79 2.77
N GLU A 420 1.02 -12.78 3.51
CA GLU A 420 -0.22 -13.50 3.20
C GLU A 420 -1.40 -12.53 3.23
N SER A 421 -2.14 -12.45 2.13
CA SER A 421 -3.18 -11.43 1.93
C SER A 421 -4.60 -11.89 2.29
N ALA A 422 -4.77 -13.08 2.88
CA ALA A 422 -6.08 -13.68 3.13
C ALA A 422 -7.02 -12.81 3.99
N THR A 423 -6.47 -12.07 4.97
CA THR A 423 -7.23 -11.11 5.78
C THR A 423 -7.14 -9.69 5.24
N TYR A 424 -6.09 -9.35 4.49
CA TYR A 424 -5.88 -8.02 3.95
C TYR A 424 -6.92 -7.67 2.87
N GLY A 425 -7.04 -8.46 1.81
CA GLY A 425 -7.94 -8.19 0.69
C GLY A 425 -9.39 -7.90 1.10
N PRO A 426 -10.05 -8.76 1.90
CA PRO A 426 -11.42 -8.51 2.35
C PRO A 426 -11.62 -7.23 3.17
N ASN A 427 -10.58 -6.76 3.85
CA ASN A 427 -10.61 -5.58 4.72
C ASN A 427 -9.95 -4.35 4.09
N TYR A 428 -9.34 -4.48 2.91
CA TYR A 428 -8.59 -3.43 2.23
C TYR A 428 -9.42 -2.16 2.03
N HIS A 429 -8.98 -1.06 2.65
CA HIS A 429 -9.64 0.25 2.67
C HIS A 429 -11.07 0.23 3.25
N ALA A 430 -11.47 -0.86 3.90
CA ALA A 430 -12.84 -1.09 4.32
C ALA A 430 -13.09 -0.68 5.78
N ARG A 431 -14.37 -0.49 6.10
CA ARG A 431 -14.80 -0.24 7.48
C ARG A 431 -14.43 -1.37 8.45
N SER A 432 -14.18 -2.57 7.95
CA SER A 432 -13.80 -3.73 8.75
C SER A 432 -12.30 -3.82 9.05
N ASP A 433 -11.47 -2.87 8.59
CA ASP A 433 -10.06 -2.82 8.94
C ASP A 433 -9.87 -2.31 10.37
N GLU A 434 -10.02 -3.22 11.34
CA GLU A 434 -10.01 -2.95 12.77
C GLU A 434 -8.98 -3.83 13.49
N PHE A 435 -8.70 -3.54 14.75
CA PHE A 435 -7.65 -4.17 15.55
C PHE A 435 -7.72 -5.70 15.57
N GLU A 436 -8.91 -6.28 15.67
CA GLU A 436 -9.14 -7.72 15.74
C GLU A 436 -8.75 -8.48 14.47
N GLN A 437 -8.52 -7.79 13.36
CA GLN A 437 -8.10 -8.41 12.10
C GLN A 437 -6.62 -8.79 12.10
N CYS A 438 -5.82 -8.24 13.01
CA CYS A 438 -4.38 -8.52 13.11
C CYS A 438 -4.08 -9.55 14.20
N ASP A 439 -3.58 -10.73 13.79
CA ASP A 439 -3.12 -11.73 14.75
C ASP A 439 -1.77 -11.34 15.37
N ALA A 440 -1.77 -11.15 16.69
CA ALA A 440 -0.59 -10.73 17.45
C ALA A 440 0.60 -11.69 17.37
N ARG A 441 0.37 -12.99 17.12
CA ARG A 441 1.46 -13.98 16.98
C ARG A 441 2.15 -13.81 15.65
N THR A 442 1.35 -13.66 14.59
CA THR A 442 1.84 -13.39 13.24
C THR A 442 2.60 -12.08 13.19
N LEU A 443 2.07 -11.02 13.82
CA LEU A 443 2.74 -9.72 13.89
C LEU A 443 4.13 -9.83 14.57
N ARG A 444 4.26 -10.59 15.66
CA ARG A 444 5.55 -10.82 16.31
C ARG A 444 6.52 -11.62 15.43
N ALA A 445 6.02 -12.63 14.73
CA ALA A 445 6.84 -13.38 13.78
C ALA A 445 7.34 -12.48 12.64
N ASN A 446 6.48 -11.64 12.09
CA ASN A 446 6.85 -10.65 11.07
C ASN A 446 7.89 -9.67 11.59
N ALA A 447 7.75 -9.18 12.83
CA ALA A 447 8.73 -8.32 13.47
C ALA A 447 10.12 -8.99 13.55
N ALA A 448 10.18 -10.28 13.89
CA ALA A 448 11.43 -11.03 13.92
C ALA A 448 12.03 -11.18 12.52
N VAL A 449 11.21 -11.44 11.49
CA VAL A 449 11.66 -11.55 10.09
C VAL A 449 12.21 -10.21 9.59
N VAL A 450 11.45 -9.11 9.76
CA VAL A 450 11.89 -7.76 9.38
C VAL A 450 13.12 -7.34 10.19
N GLY A 451 13.17 -7.68 11.49
CA GLY A 451 14.33 -7.43 12.35
C GLY A 451 15.59 -8.14 11.88
N ALA A 452 15.50 -9.41 11.47
CA ALA A 452 16.63 -10.17 10.91
C ALA A 452 17.09 -9.57 9.58
N LEU A 453 16.17 -9.24 8.69
CA LEU A 453 16.48 -8.59 7.40
C LEU A 453 17.18 -7.25 7.62
N ALA A 454 16.60 -6.38 8.44
CA ALA A 454 17.15 -5.07 8.75
C ALA A 454 18.55 -5.14 9.37
N TRP A 455 18.74 -6.03 10.34
CA TRP A 455 20.03 -6.25 10.97
C TRP A 455 21.05 -6.79 9.97
N GLY A 456 20.65 -7.75 9.12
CA GLY A 456 21.48 -8.29 8.04
C GLY A 456 21.99 -7.19 7.13
N PHE A 457 21.10 -6.39 6.54
CA PHE A 457 21.49 -5.28 5.64
C PHE A 457 22.26 -4.16 6.36
N ALA A 458 21.98 -3.93 7.63
CA ALA A 458 22.69 -2.92 8.43
C ALA A 458 24.10 -3.35 8.85
N THR A 459 24.43 -4.66 8.80
CA THR A 459 25.73 -5.18 9.30
C THR A 459 26.57 -5.91 8.25
N MET A 460 25.96 -6.43 7.15
CA MET A 460 26.72 -7.09 6.07
C MET A 460 27.65 -6.10 5.36
N ASP A 461 28.70 -6.62 4.73
CA ASP A 461 29.65 -5.78 4.00
C ASP A 461 29.18 -5.49 2.58
N GLU A 462 28.39 -6.38 2.01
CA GLU A 462 27.84 -6.27 0.67
C GLU A 462 26.84 -5.10 0.58
N ARG A 463 26.90 -4.39 -0.54
CA ARG A 463 25.96 -3.33 -0.93
C ARG A 463 25.83 -3.30 -2.45
N LEU A 464 24.62 -3.21 -2.94
CA LEU A 464 24.39 -3.01 -4.37
C LEU A 464 24.56 -1.53 -4.73
N PRO A 465 25.18 -1.22 -5.90
CA PRO A 465 25.25 0.15 -6.39
C PRO A 465 23.86 0.66 -6.74
N ARG A 466 23.66 1.96 -6.63
CA ARG A 466 22.44 2.64 -7.08
C ARG A 466 22.37 2.58 -8.61
N GLN A 467 21.24 2.16 -9.17
CA GLN A 467 21.02 2.09 -10.62
C GLN A 467 20.93 3.49 -11.24
N GLY A 468 21.43 3.62 -12.48
CA GLY A 468 21.21 4.78 -13.31
C GLY A 468 19.78 4.82 -13.90
N ARG A 469 19.37 5.98 -14.42
CA ARG A 469 18.05 6.10 -15.07
C ARG A 469 17.87 5.12 -16.23
N ALA A 470 18.90 4.89 -17.03
CA ALA A 470 18.87 3.94 -18.15
C ALA A 470 18.59 2.49 -17.70
N GLU A 471 19.06 2.09 -16.51
CA GLU A 471 18.78 0.76 -15.96
C GLU A 471 17.32 0.65 -15.49
N VAL A 472 16.78 1.71 -14.87
CA VAL A 472 15.35 1.79 -14.50
C VAL A 472 14.45 1.77 -15.75
N GLU A 473 14.82 2.50 -16.80
CA GLU A 473 14.11 2.47 -18.09
C GLU A 473 14.20 1.10 -18.77
N ALA A 474 15.32 0.39 -18.62
CA ALA A 474 15.44 -0.99 -19.11
C ALA A 474 14.50 -1.93 -18.36
N LEU A 475 14.35 -1.78 -17.03
CA LEU A 475 13.38 -2.51 -16.24
C LEU A 475 11.95 -2.24 -16.70
N MET A 476 11.58 -0.98 -16.91
CA MET A 476 10.26 -0.59 -17.42
C MET A 476 9.95 -1.23 -18.78
N LYS A 477 10.94 -1.34 -19.67
CA LYS A 477 10.77 -1.97 -20.99
C LYS A 477 10.66 -3.49 -20.92
N ALA A 478 11.28 -4.12 -19.91
CA ALA A 478 11.32 -5.56 -19.74
C ALA A 478 10.11 -6.11 -18.98
N THR A 479 9.32 -5.24 -18.35
CA THR A 479 8.21 -5.61 -17.45
C THR A 479 6.97 -4.76 -17.76
N ASP A 480 5.89 -4.99 -17.01
CA ASP A 480 4.65 -4.22 -17.06
C ASP A 480 4.67 -2.95 -16.18
N LEU A 481 5.83 -2.57 -15.63
CA LEU A 481 5.97 -1.43 -14.71
C LEU A 481 5.39 -0.13 -15.27
N THR A 482 5.57 0.12 -16.58
CA THR A 482 4.99 1.29 -17.26
C THR A 482 3.46 1.28 -17.20
N GLU A 483 2.82 0.15 -17.43
CA GLU A 483 1.36 0.03 -17.41
C GLU A 483 0.83 0.13 -15.97
N GLN A 484 1.52 -0.46 -15.00
CA GLN A 484 1.20 -0.25 -13.59
C GLN A 484 1.25 1.25 -13.23
N MET A 485 2.32 1.97 -13.60
CA MET A 485 2.45 3.41 -13.32
C MET A 485 1.33 4.23 -13.98
N LYS A 486 0.91 3.88 -15.19
CA LYS A 486 -0.23 4.55 -15.86
C LYS A 486 -1.55 4.31 -15.11
N SER A 487 -1.80 3.10 -14.64
CA SER A 487 -3.00 2.76 -13.86
C SER A 487 -3.09 3.55 -12.54
N PHE A 488 -1.95 3.88 -11.94
CA PHE A 488 -1.85 4.71 -10.74
C PHE A 488 -1.66 6.22 -11.02
N ASN A 489 -1.75 6.68 -12.27
CA ASN A 489 -1.53 8.08 -12.70
C ASN A 489 -0.14 8.65 -12.34
N LEU A 490 0.88 7.83 -12.32
CA LEU A 490 2.25 8.20 -11.94
C LEU A 490 3.18 8.36 -13.14
N TRP A 491 2.74 7.93 -14.33
CA TRP A 491 3.56 7.94 -15.54
C TRP A 491 3.93 9.35 -16.00
N ASP A 492 2.98 10.29 -15.98
CA ASP A 492 3.21 11.68 -16.38
C ASP A 492 4.31 12.35 -15.55
N GLU A 493 4.38 12.04 -14.24
CA GLU A 493 5.40 12.58 -13.33
C GLU A 493 6.80 12.02 -13.64
N TRP A 494 6.89 10.75 -14.03
CA TRP A 494 8.14 10.15 -14.49
C TRP A 494 8.62 10.75 -15.82
N GLU A 495 7.73 10.89 -16.82
CA GLU A 495 8.06 11.52 -18.11
C GLU A 495 8.51 12.98 -17.94
N ALA A 496 7.83 13.72 -17.08
CA ALA A 496 8.19 15.10 -16.75
C ALA A 496 9.50 15.22 -15.93
N GLY A 497 10.07 14.11 -15.44
CA GLY A 497 11.25 14.10 -14.59
C GLY A 497 11.02 14.68 -13.19
N SER A 498 9.76 14.82 -12.77
CA SER A 498 9.39 15.31 -11.43
C SER A 498 9.36 14.17 -10.37
N ARG A 499 9.40 12.90 -10.82
CA ARG A 499 9.46 11.71 -9.99
C ARG A 499 10.58 10.77 -10.47
N GLY A 500 11.27 10.12 -9.54
CA GLY A 500 12.40 9.24 -9.84
C GLY A 500 13.71 9.96 -10.15
N ARG A 501 14.68 9.20 -10.67
CA ARG A 501 15.99 9.76 -11.04
C ARG A 501 15.85 10.66 -12.26
N PRO A 502 16.27 11.95 -12.19
CA PRO A 502 16.19 12.84 -13.36
C PRO A 502 17.06 12.33 -14.51
N ALA A 503 16.65 12.63 -15.75
CA ALA A 503 17.48 12.37 -16.91
C ALA A 503 18.81 13.13 -16.77
N GLU A 504 19.92 12.46 -17.08
CA GLU A 504 21.23 13.15 -17.13
C GLU A 504 21.11 14.29 -18.15
N ARG A 505 21.35 15.53 -17.71
CA ARG A 505 21.43 16.64 -18.63
C ARG A 505 22.59 16.34 -19.59
N GLN A 506 22.30 16.17 -20.88
CA GLN A 506 23.34 16.21 -21.90
C GLN A 506 24.05 17.54 -21.74
N VAL A 507 25.23 17.54 -21.15
CA VAL A 507 26.13 18.68 -21.19
C VAL A 507 26.54 18.79 -22.65
N SER A 508 25.89 19.69 -23.40
CA SER A 508 26.35 20.03 -24.75
C SER A 508 27.82 20.41 -24.64
N PRO A 509 28.71 19.79 -25.42
CA PRO A 509 30.12 20.19 -25.39
C PRO A 509 30.19 21.67 -25.80
N THR A 510 30.69 22.49 -24.92
CA THR A 510 30.97 23.91 -25.22
C THR A 510 31.84 23.91 -26.44
N PRO A 511 31.43 24.61 -27.56
CA PRO A 511 32.30 24.74 -28.72
C PRO A 511 33.61 25.47 -28.31
N ARG A 512 34.73 24.87 -28.60
CA ARG A 512 36.07 25.48 -28.43
C ARG A 512 36.30 26.57 -29.48
#